data_fec0c3d2022cdd89f1e53d2379a8a50a
#
_entry.id   fec0c3d2022cdd89f1e53d2379a8a50a
#
_cell.length_a   1.000
_cell.length_b   1.000
_cell.length_c   1.000
_cell.angle_alpha   90.00
_cell.angle_beta   90.00
_cell.angle_gamma   90.00
#
_symmetry.space_group_name_H-M   'P 1'
#
loop_
_entity.id
_entity.type
_entity.pdbx_description
1 polymer ?
#
loop_
_entity_poly.entity_id
_entity_poly.type
_entity_poly.pdbx_seq_one_letter_code
_entity_poly.pdbx_strand_id
1 'polypeptide(L)'
;MNNSVMEIAERIKGLRSAVGKTAEQMAEEIGVTTEEYYRAEAGELDFAFTFLYRCAGALGIDVSELITGKSATLNTWQVVRKGEGLPLEPREGFAYYNLASLKKDKLSQPYFVVAKHSNTLENSPISLTQHASEEFDYVVKGTLKVQVEDHIEVLHEGDCIYYDSTKPHGMVAVGKDCEFIAVVVHGTAEEFKLPHEVHEKYESDNDKDYDYSKCVFHKFVKVKEDEHGALQEIKFTPTRNFNFAFDVVDAVADKNPNKRAMLWLSKDKEERDFSFGDMKRLSNKAANYFKAKGIKKGDRVMLVLQRHYQFWIAILALHKLGAIVIPATHLLVKHDFEYRFQAAGVKAIVATSENDVPHQVDMAQETSPTLQIKMVVGENRDGWDNFDAEMEKYSDVFERPRGDEDVTNDDLMLMYFTSGTTGYPKIAAHNFLYPLGHLITARYWHHVDPNGLHFTIADTGWGKAVWGKLYGQWLCEAAVFTYDFTK
;
A
#
# COMPACT_ATOMS: atom_id res chain seq x y z
N MET A 1 37.34 1.40 -5.81
CA MET A 1 36.51 0.53 -4.95
C MET A 1 35.16 1.21 -4.81
N ASN A 2 34.11 0.44 -4.87
CA ASN A 2 32.75 0.98 -4.87
C ASN A 2 32.37 1.43 -3.45
N ASN A 3 31.93 2.68 -3.24
CA ASN A 3 31.59 3.22 -1.91
C ASN A 3 30.63 2.30 -1.13
N SER A 4 29.77 1.58 -1.84
CA SER A 4 28.81 0.66 -1.23
C SER A 4 29.42 -0.58 -0.55
N VAL A 5 30.56 -1.10 -1.05
CA VAL A 5 31.25 -2.25 -0.44
C VAL A 5 31.87 -1.86 0.89
N MET A 6 32.50 -0.69 0.94
CA MET A 6 33.12 -0.16 2.17
C MET A 6 32.05 0.12 3.26
N GLU A 7 30.91 0.69 2.88
CA GLU A 7 29.82 0.96 3.82
C GLU A 7 29.24 -0.32 4.43
N ILE A 8 29.12 -1.40 3.63
CA ILE A 8 28.66 -2.70 4.10
C ILE A 8 29.71 -3.33 5.01
N ALA A 9 30.99 -3.26 4.65
CA ALA A 9 32.12 -3.77 5.44
C ALA A 9 32.18 -3.12 6.83
N GLU A 10 32.11 -1.79 6.89
CA GLU A 10 32.09 -1.03 8.14
C GLU A 10 30.85 -1.39 9.00
N ARG A 11 29.70 -1.62 8.35
CA ARG A 11 28.47 -2.01 9.04
C ARG A 11 28.58 -3.41 9.65
N ILE A 12 29.12 -4.39 8.91
CA ILE A 12 29.40 -5.73 9.43
C ILE A 12 30.29 -5.66 10.66
N LYS A 13 31.39 -4.89 10.57
CA LYS A 13 32.34 -4.69 11.65
C LYS A 13 31.72 -4.04 12.89
N GLY A 14 30.93 -2.97 12.66
CA GLY A 14 30.21 -2.24 13.72
C GLY A 14 29.22 -3.11 14.46
N LEU A 15 28.38 -3.85 13.72
CA LEU A 15 27.38 -4.75 14.28
C LEU A 15 28.02 -5.94 15.02
N ARG A 16 29.08 -6.55 14.46
CA ARG A 16 29.84 -7.59 15.15
C ARG A 16 30.38 -7.13 16.50
N SER A 17 30.94 -5.93 16.53
CA SER A 17 31.43 -5.34 17.77
C SER A 17 30.31 -5.06 18.77
N ALA A 18 29.16 -4.61 18.30
CA ALA A 18 27.98 -4.33 19.12
C ALA A 18 27.38 -5.60 19.77
N VAL A 19 27.45 -6.75 19.07
CA VAL A 19 27.02 -8.05 19.64
C VAL A 19 28.15 -8.77 20.41
N GLY A 20 29.30 -8.15 20.59
CA GLY A 20 30.43 -8.67 21.39
C GLY A 20 31.15 -9.86 20.79
N LYS A 21 31.03 -10.13 19.47
CA LYS A 21 31.71 -11.24 18.79
C LYS A 21 33.08 -10.84 18.28
N THR A 22 34.07 -11.77 18.32
CA THR A 22 35.35 -11.60 17.65
C THR A 22 35.24 -11.93 16.16
N ALA A 23 36.21 -11.50 15.34
CA ALA A 23 36.23 -11.83 13.91
C ALA A 23 36.38 -13.34 13.67
N GLU A 24 37.13 -14.02 14.55
CA GLU A 24 37.31 -15.47 14.52
C GLU A 24 36.01 -16.21 14.79
N GLN A 25 35.25 -15.77 15.80
CA GLN A 25 33.92 -16.34 16.11
C GLN A 25 32.94 -16.16 14.97
N MET A 26 32.94 -14.99 14.34
CA MET A 26 32.11 -14.74 13.17
C MET A 26 32.51 -15.60 11.98
N ALA A 27 33.80 -15.72 11.69
CA ALA A 27 34.31 -16.55 10.60
C ALA A 27 33.91 -18.03 10.77
N GLU A 28 34.07 -18.57 11.98
CA GLU A 28 33.66 -19.94 12.34
C GLU A 28 32.13 -20.14 12.13
N GLU A 29 31.33 -19.22 12.65
CA GLU A 29 29.86 -19.31 12.60
C GLU A 29 29.31 -19.23 11.18
N ILE A 30 29.90 -18.39 10.31
CA ILE A 30 29.46 -18.26 8.92
C ILE A 30 30.18 -19.23 7.96
N GLY A 31 31.14 -20.03 8.46
CA GLY A 31 31.83 -21.07 7.72
C GLY A 31 32.80 -20.56 6.65
N VAL A 32 33.57 -19.51 6.98
CA VAL A 32 34.67 -18.97 6.16
C VAL A 32 35.99 -19.01 6.94
N THR A 33 37.12 -18.77 6.26
CA THR A 33 38.40 -18.64 6.97
C THR A 33 38.47 -17.26 7.66
N THR A 34 39.18 -17.20 8.77
CA THR A 34 39.45 -15.94 9.50
C THR A 34 40.10 -14.89 8.62
N GLU A 35 41.02 -15.28 7.74
CA GLU A 35 41.62 -14.39 6.77
C GLU A 35 40.64 -13.79 5.76
N GLU A 36 39.76 -14.62 5.21
CA GLU A 36 38.70 -14.19 4.31
C GLU A 36 37.74 -13.24 5.01
N TYR A 37 37.38 -13.50 6.26
CA TYR A 37 36.54 -12.63 7.04
C TYR A 37 37.20 -11.26 7.31
N TYR A 38 38.45 -11.23 7.69
CA TYR A 38 39.17 -9.95 7.88
C TYR A 38 39.28 -9.13 6.60
N ARG A 39 39.52 -9.76 5.45
CA ARG A 39 39.55 -9.08 4.15
C ARG A 39 38.15 -8.56 3.76
N ALA A 40 37.11 -9.28 4.10
CA ALA A 40 35.72 -8.82 3.92
C ALA A 40 35.42 -7.60 4.78
N GLU A 41 35.77 -7.58 6.07
CA GLU A 41 35.63 -6.40 6.96
C GLU A 41 36.53 -5.22 6.54
N ALA A 42 37.62 -5.46 5.85
CA ALA A 42 38.47 -4.43 5.29
C ALA A 42 37.93 -3.83 3.96
N GLY A 43 36.82 -4.41 3.44
CA GLY A 43 36.23 -3.99 2.15
C GLY A 43 37.09 -4.37 0.93
N GLU A 44 38.01 -5.33 1.08
CA GLU A 44 38.90 -5.81 0.02
C GLU A 44 38.26 -6.86 -0.88
N LEU A 45 37.09 -7.40 -0.48
CA LEU A 45 36.35 -8.42 -1.20
C LEU A 45 34.97 -7.86 -1.60
N ASP A 46 34.50 -8.28 -2.76
CA ASP A 46 33.10 -8.09 -3.14
C ASP A 46 32.24 -9.14 -2.44
N PHE A 47 31.06 -8.74 -1.95
CA PHE A 47 30.22 -9.59 -1.11
C PHE A 47 29.31 -10.49 -1.96
N ALA A 48 29.53 -11.81 -1.92
CA ALA A 48 28.52 -12.74 -2.40
C ALA A 48 27.27 -12.68 -1.50
N PHE A 49 26.07 -12.80 -2.08
CA PHE A 49 24.81 -12.76 -1.33
C PHE A 49 24.79 -13.79 -0.17
N THR A 50 25.34 -15.00 -0.39
CA THR A 50 25.45 -16.03 0.64
C THR A 50 26.31 -15.65 1.82
N PHE A 51 27.37 -14.86 1.61
CA PHE A 51 28.20 -14.32 2.69
C PHE A 51 27.40 -13.31 3.52
N LEU A 52 26.73 -12.35 2.88
CA LEU A 52 25.87 -11.35 3.55
C LEU A 52 24.73 -12.02 4.31
N TYR A 53 24.07 -13.00 3.72
CA TYR A 53 22.99 -13.74 4.35
C TYR A 53 23.43 -14.47 5.63
N ARG A 54 24.61 -15.13 5.60
CA ARG A 54 25.16 -15.79 6.78
C ARG A 54 25.61 -14.80 7.84
N CYS A 55 26.24 -13.69 7.45
CA CYS A 55 26.60 -12.59 8.38
C CYS A 55 25.37 -12.02 9.06
N ALA A 56 24.28 -11.75 8.31
CA ALA A 56 23.04 -11.24 8.85
C ALA A 56 22.41 -12.21 9.86
N GLY A 57 22.40 -13.53 9.54
CA GLY A 57 21.96 -14.57 10.45
C GLY A 57 22.78 -14.65 11.74
N ALA A 58 24.10 -14.62 11.63
CA ALA A 58 25.04 -14.63 12.79
C ALA A 58 24.92 -13.35 13.65
N LEU A 59 24.53 -12.21 13.05
CA LEU A 59 24.31 -10.95 13.74
C LEU A 59 22.87 -10.75 14.25
N GLY A 60 21.97 -11.67 13.90
CA GLY A 60 20.57 -11.61 14.31
C GLY A 60 19.74 -10.50 13.65
N ILE A 61 20.13 -10.09 12.44
CA ILE A 61 19.47 -9.02 11.67
C ILE A 61 19.00 -9.53 10.31
N ASP A 62 18.15 -8.75 9.61
CA ASP A 62 17.78 -9.04 8.23
C ASP A 62 18.90 -8.67 7.25
N VAL A 63 19.07 -9.46 6.19
CA VAL A 63 20.10 -9.22 5.18
C VAL A 63 19.91 -7.88 4.45
N SER A 64 18.67 -7.41 4.29
CA SER A 64 18.36 -6.11 3.72
C SER A 64 18.85 -4.96 4.61
N GLU A 65 18.79 -5.12 5.92
CA GLU A 65 19.32 -4.19 6.91
C GLU A 65 20.86 -4.10 6.82
N LEU A 66 21.50 -5.25 6.67
CA LEU A 66 22.94 -5.31 6.48
C LEU A 66 23.39 -4.59 5.20
N ILE A 67 22.66 -4.76 4.10
CA ILE A 67 22.97 -4.14 2.79
C ILE A 67 22.65 -2.65 2.80
N THR A 68 21.48 -2.25 3.27
CA THR A 68 20.99 -0.87 3.13
C THR A 68 21.33 0.02 4.31
N GLY A 69 21.68 -0.56 5.48
CA GLY A 69 21.85 0.16 6.74
C GLY A 69 20.54 0.72 7.31
N LYS A 70 19.40 0.30 6.78
CA LYS A 70 18.08 0.72 7.25
C LYS A 70 17.38 -0.50 7.78
N SER A 71 16.96 -0.45 9.05
CA SER A 71 16.04 -1.46 9.60
C SER A 71 14.79 -1.53 8.74
N ALA A 72 14.29 -2.72 8.48
CA ALA A 72 12.99 -2.92 7.85
C ALA A 72 11.92 -2.34 8.79
N THR A 73 11.49 -1.10 8.53
CA THR A 73 10.57 -0.38 9.39
C THR A 73 9.19 -0.26 8.76
N LEU A 74 8.14 -0.43 9.59
CA LEU A 74 6.75 -0.29 9.20
C LEU A 74 6.31 1.16 9.43
N ASN A 75 5.70 1.78 8.41
CA ASN A 75 5.32 3.19 8.48
C ASN A 75 3.98 3.41 9.23
N THR A 76 3.05 2.45 9.17
CA THR A 76 1.67 2.69 9.63
C THR A 76 1.31 1.94 10.91
N TRP A 77 1.57 0.62 10.97
CA TRP A 77 1.20 -0.21 12.12
C TRP A 77 2.14 -1.41 12.26
N GLN A 78 2.22 -1.94 13.49
CA GLN A 78 2.94 -3.15 13.84
C GLN A 78 2.08 -3.96 14.82
N VAL A 79 2.05 -5.27 14.66
CA VAL A 79 1.47 -6.21 15.63
C VAL A 79 2.60 -7.02 16.25
N VAL A 80 2.67 -7.04 17.57
CA VAL A 80 3.55 -7.92 18.34
C VAL A 80 2.65 -8.88 19.12
N ARG A 81 2.81 -10.17 18.90
CA ARG A 81 2.02 -11.20 19.60
C ARG A 81 2.60 -11.44 21.00
N LYS A 82 1.79 -12.05 21.87
CA LYS A 82 2.22 -12.38 23.23
C LYS A 82 3.54 -13.17 23.24
N GLY A 83 4.55 -12.63 23.90
CA GLY A 83 5.87 -13.23 24.01
C GLY A 83 6.84 -12.91 22.86
N GLU A 84 6.42 -12.14 21.85
CA GLU A 84 7.23 -11.77 20.67
C GLU A 84 7.85 -10.36 20.77
N GLY A 85 7.75 -9.70 21.91
CA GLY A 85 8.44 -8.43 22.16
C GLY A 85 9.95 -8.59 22.01
N LEU A 86 10.62 -7.64 21.33
CA LEU A 86 12.07 -7.65 21.17
C LEU A 86 12.74 -7.43 22.54
N PRO A 87 13.52 -8.42 23.06
CA PRO A 87 14.19 -8.23 24.34
C PRO A 87 15.29 -7.18 24.23
N LEU A 88 15.39 -6.34 25.26
CA LEU A 88 16.47 -5.38 25.42
C LEU A 88 17.45 -5.87 26.50
N GLU A 89 18.63 -5.23 26.56
CA GLU A 89 19.59 -5.55 27.63
C GLU A 89 18.92 -5.36 29.00
N PRO A 90 18.98 -6.39 29.88
CA PRO A 90 18.36 -6.32 31.20
C PRO A 90 19.03 -5.22 32.03
N ARG A 91 18.21 -4.48 32.77
CA ARG A 91 18.71 -3.63 33.89
C ARG A 91 18.50 -4.40 35.20
N GLU A 92 19.26 -4.04 36.22
CA GLU A 92 19.15 -4.71 37.52
C GLU A 92 17.70 -4.73 38.02
N GLY A 93 17.14 -5.93 38.19
CA GLY A 93 15.77 -6.17 38.62
C GLY A 93 14.69 -6.07 37.54
N PHE A 94 15.02 -5.73 36.27
CA PHE A 94 14.04 -5.51 35.20
C PHE A 94 14.42 -6.23 33.90
N ALA A 95 13.41 -6.83 33.26
CA ALA A 95 13.50 -7.31 31.88
C ALA A 95 12.53 -6.50 31.01
N TYR A 96 13.06 -5.90 29.93
CA TYR A 96 12.30 -5.05 29.01
C TYR A 96 12.14 -5.73 27.66
N TYR A 97 10.93 -5.64 27.10
CA TYR A 97 10.60 -6.14 25.78
C TYR A 97 9.96 -5.01 24.96
N ASN A 98 10.62 -4.61 23.88
CA ASN A 98 10.12 -3.57 23.00
C ASN A 98 8.93 -4.06 22.17
N LEU A 99 7.77 -3.40 22.29
CA LEU A 99 6.53 -3.77 21.61
C LEU A 99 6.32 -3.05 20.27
N ALA A 100 7.23 -2.16 19.88
CA ALA A 100 7.14 -1.41 18.63
C ALA A 100 8.50 -1.26 17.95
N SER A 101 9.31 -2.31 17.96
CA SER A 101 10.69 -2.30 17.44
C SER A 101 10.79 -1.94 15.95
N LEU A 102 9.79 -2.35 15.14
CA LEU A 102 9.77 -2.13 13.70
C LEU A 102 9.01 -0.87 13.27
N LYS A 103 8.26 -0.20 14.16
CA LYS A 103 7.52 1.02 13.83
C LYS A 103 8.47 2.20 13.70
N LYS A 104 8.45 2.87 12.53
CA LYS A 104 9.25 4.07 12.25
C LYS A 104 8.56 5.34 12.79
N ASP A 105 9.36 6.36 13.07
CA ASP A 105 8.88 7.70 13.47
C ASP A 105 7.83 7.66 14.58
N LYS A 106 8.15 6.92 15.65
CA LYS A 106 7.30 6.77 16.82
C LYS A 106 7.36 8.01 17.70
N LEU A 107 6.20 8.48 18.15
CA LEU A 107 6.09 9.52 19.18
C LEU A 107 6.18 8.92 20.59
N SER A 108 5.94 7.63 20.72
CA SER A 108 6.04 6.91 22.00
C SER A 108 6.64 5.52 21.80
N GLN A 109 7.31 5.03 22.84
CA GLN A 109 7.93 3.72 22.85
C GLN A 109 7.25 2.83 23.89
N PRO A 110 6.40 1.88 23.47
CA PRO A 110 5.80 0.93 24.40
C PRO A 110 6.74 -0.23 24.71
N TYR A 111 6.81 -0.59 25.99
CA TYR A 111 7.53 -1.74 26.49
C TYR A 111 6.61 -2.65 27.30
N PHE A 112 6.80 -3.96 27.20
CA PHE A 112 6.36 -4.89 28.22
C PHE A 112 7.51 -5.09 29.19
N VAL A 113 7.27 -4.86 30.48
CA VAL A 113 8.30 -4.87 31.51
C VAL A 113 7.97 -5.93 32.55
N VAL A 114 8.98 -6.69 32.95
CA VAL A 114 8.90 -7.63 34.07
C VAL A 114 9.83 -7.13 35.17
N ALA A 115 9.27 -6.57 36.23
CA ALA A 115 10.01 -6.24 37.45
C ALA A 115 10.14 -7.51 38.31
N LYS A 116 11.37 -7.92 38.52
CA LYS A 116 11.67 -9.07 39.38
C LYS A 116 11.61 -8.70 40.84
N HIS A 117 10.86 -9.49 41.60
CA HIS A 117 10.80 -9.28 43.05
C HIS A 117 12.12 -9.67 43.72
N SER A 118 12.53 -8.80 44.66
CA SER A 118 13.64 -9.07 45.56
C SER A 118 13.33 -8.46 46.92
N ASN A 119 13.38 -9.28 47.96
CA ASN A 119 13.20 -8.78 49.37
C ASN A 119 14.17 -7.65 49.73
N THR A 120 15.36 -7.64 49.15
CA THR A 120 16.34 -6.59 49.34
C THR A 120 15.89 -5.30 48.69
N LEU A 121 15.45 -5.33 47.44
CA LEU A 121 15.01 -4.14 46.70
C LEU A 121 13.72 -3.58 47.25
N GLU A 122 12.75 -4.44 47.63
CA GLU A 122 11.47 -4.00 48.22
C GLU A 122 11.64 -3.21 49.52
N ASN A 123 12.63 -3.60 50.34
CA ASN A 123 12.89 -3.00 51.68
C ASN A 123 14.04 -1.98 51.66
N SER A 124 14.58 -1.65 50.51
CA SER A 124 15.61 -0.62 50.32
C SER A 124 14.99 0.67 49.76
N PRO A 125 15.65 1.84 49.87
CA PRO A 125 15.27 3.02 49.10
C PRO A 125 15.25 2.71 47.62
N ILE A 126 14.20 3.15 46.92
CA ILE A 126 14.04 2.94 45.50
C ILE A 126 15.14 3.72 44.76
N SER A 127 15.87 3.06 43.87
CA SER A 127 16.84 3.72 43.00
C SER A 127 16.12 4.58 41.98
N LEU A 128 16.36 5.89 42.01
CA LEU A 128 15.72 6.85 41.15
C LEU A 128 16.55 7.14 39.91
N THR A 129 15.90 7.21 38.75
CA THR A 129 16.45 7.60 37.45
C THR A 129 15.65 8.75 36.87
N GLN A 130 16.17 9.37 35.82
CA GLN A 130 15.48 10.44 35.08
C GLN A 130 15.71 10.22 33.60
N HIS A 131 14.70 10.51 32.76
CA HIS A 131 14.85 10.62 31.32
C HIS A 131 13.92 11.70 30.76
N ALA A 132 14.18 12.13 29.54
CA ALA A 132 13.38 13.18 28.91
C ALA A 132 11.93 12.71 28.68
N SER A 133 10.97 13.63 28.85
CA SER A 133 9.58 13.50 28.43
C SER A 133 8.62 12.97 29.50
N GLU A 134 7.66 12.16 29.13
CA GLU A 134 6.60 11.63 29.99
C GLU A 134 6.52 10.12 29.88
N GLU A 135 5.99 9.47 30.92
CA GLU A 135 5.83 8.02 30.97
C GLU A 135 4.46 7.64 31.53
N PHE A 136 3.87 6.61 30.92
CA PHE A 136 2.64 5.97 31.35
C PHE A 136 2.90 4.51 31.64
N ASP A 137 2.58 4.07 32.87
CA ASP A 137 2.67 2.68 33.29
C ASP A 137 1.30 2.10 33.61
N TYR A 138 1.03 0.89 33.17
CA TYR A 138 -0.19 0.14 33.46
C TYR A 138 0.17 -1.26 33.97
N VAL A 139 -0.25 -1.59 35.18
CA VAL A 139 0.02 -2.87 35.84
C VAL A 139 -0.85 -3.98 35.21
N VAL A 140 -0.21 -4.93 34.52
CA VAL A 140 -0.87 -6.07 33.91
C VAL A 140 -1.07 -7.19 34.92
N LYS A 141 -0.09 -7.39 35.84
CA LYS A 141 -0.13 -8.46 36.83
C LYS A 141 0.83 -8.18 37.98
N GLY A 142 0.38 -8.40 39.18
CA GLY A 142 1.19 -8.22 40.37
C GLY A 142 0.98 -6.89 41.06
N THR A 143 2.00 -6.42 41.76
CA THR A 143 1.97 -5.17 42.53
C THR A 143 3.26 -4.40 42.32
N LEU A 144 3.18 -3.14 41.99
CA LEU A 144 4.29 -2.25 41.69
C LEU A 144 4.29 -1.08 42.68
N LYS A 145 5.39 -0.86 43.40
CA LYS A 145 5.60 0.32 44.22
C LYS A 145 6.41 1.30 43.39
N VAL A 146 5.84 2.48 43.13
CA VAL A 146 6.42 3.54 42.31
C VAL A 146 6.72 4.75 43.16
N GLN A 147 7.85 5.38 42.95
CA GLN A 147 8.23 6.66 43.55
C GLN A 147 8.50 7.67 42.42
N VAL A 148 7.87 8.85 42.54
CA VAL A 148 8.15 10.01 41.69
C VAL A 148 8.44 11.18 42.62
N GLU A 149 9.66 11.76 42.56
CA GLU A 149 10.16 12.71 43.54
C GLU A 149 10.02 12.13 44.99
N ASP A 150 9.27 12.79 45.85
CA ASP A 150 9.02 12.35 47.24
C ASP A 150 7.70 11.58 47.38
N HIS A 151 6.93 11.42 46.31
CA HIS A 151 5.63 10.76 46.33
C HIS A 151 5.77 9.27 46.01
N ILE A 152 5.17 8.42 46.85
CA ILE A 152 5.19 6.97 46.71
C ILE A 152 3.77 6.45 46.63
N GLU A 153 3.50 5.65 45.59
CA GLU A 153 2.24 4.93 45.39
C GLU A 153 2.48 3.44 45.23
N VAL A 154 1.47 2.65 45.61
CA VAL A 154 1.44 1.20 45.38
C VAL A 154 0.31 0.88 44.43
N LEU A 155 0.68 0.40 43.23
CA LEU A 155 -0.23 0.08 42.14
C LEU A 155 -0.50 -1.42 42.14
N HIS A 156 -1.75 -1.80 41.97
CA HIS A 156 -2.21 -3.17 41.84
C HIS A 156 -2.59 -3.48 40.38
N GLU A 157 -2.88 -4.74 40.07
CA GLU A 157 -3.36 -5.17 38.76
C GLU A 157 -4.57 -4.33 38.32
N GLY A 158 -4.46 -3.71 37.13
CA GLY A 158 -5.46 -2.79 36.59
C GLY A 158 -5.23 -1.30 36.89
N ASP A 159 -4.34 -0.97 37.82
CA ASP A 159 -4.00 0.42 38.12
C ASP A 159 -2.97 0.96 37.09
N CYS A 160 -2.94 2.28 36.96
CA CYS A 160 -1.96 2.98 36.14
C CYS A 160 -1.45 4.26 36.79
N ILE A 161 -0.30 4.73 36.37
CA ILE A 161 0.30 6.01 36.70
C ILE A 161 0.78 6.72 35.46
N TYR A 162 0.66 8.04 35.44
CA TYR A 162 1.19 8.91 34.38
C TYR A 162 1.99 10.04 35.06
N TYR A 163 3.23 10.25 34.61
CA TYR A 163 4.13 11.21 35.25
C TYR A 163 5.13 11.83 34.30
N ASP A 164 5.66 13.00 34.69
CA ASP A 164 6.79 13.67 34.06
C ASP A 164 8.07 12.93 34.41
N SER A 165 8.63 12.18 33.46
CA SER A 165 9.83 11.37 33.66
C SER A 165 11.13 12.20 33.69
N THR A 166 11.06 13.52 33.51
CA THR A 166 12.19 14.43 33.83
C THR A 166 12.40 14.58 35.32
N LYS A 167 11.42 14.16 36.16
CA LYS A 167 11.53 14.09 37.60
C LYS A 167 12.18 12.80 38.05
N PRO A 168 12.91 12.79 39.19
CA PRO A 168 13.45 11.55 39.73
C PRO A 168 12.33 10.55 40.00
N HIS A 169 12.42 9.38 39.35
CA HIS A 169 11.44 8.32 39.48
C HIS A 169 12.09 6.95 39.53
N GLY A 170 11.39 5.99 40.10
CA GLY A 170 11.83 4.59 40.14
C GLY A 170 10.72 3.71 40.68
N MET A 171 10.90 2.40 40.57
CA MET A 171 9.89 1.44 40.95
C MET A 171 10.48 0.12 41.39
N VAL A 172 9.72 -0.65 42.15
CA VAL A 172 10.08 -2.02 42.58
C VAL A 172 8.84 -2.88 42.67
N ALA A 173 8.99 -4.18 42.36
CA ALA A 173 7.94 -5.18 42.53
C ALA A 173 7.76 -5.49 44.02
N VAL A 174 6.50 -5.67 44.45
CA VAL A 174 6.12 -5.97 45.84
C VAL A 174 5.62 -7.40 45.95
N GLY A 175 6.19 -8.16 46.92
CA GLY A 175 5.77 -9.52 47.28
C GLY A 175 6.01 -10.62 46.24
N LYS A 176 5.96 -10.30 44.94
CA LYS A 176 6.23 -11.19 43.81
C LYS A 176 6.59 -10.38 42.55
N ASP A 177 7.05 -11.05 41.49
CA ASP A 177 7.29 -10.40 40.20
C ASP A 177 6.05 -9.62 39.71
N CYS A 178 6.27 -8.42 39.15
CA CYS A 178 5.25 -7.59 38.57
C CYS A 178 5.44 -7.43 37.07
N GLU A 179 4.37 -7.57 36.30
CA GLU A 179 4.31 -7.37 34.85
C GLU A 179 3.53 -6.08 34.58
N PHE A 180 4.08 -5.14 33.81
CA PHE A 180 3.41 -3.90 33.45
C PHE A 180 3.78 -3.46 32.03
N ILE A 181 2.96 -2.59 31.46
CA ILE A 181 3.23 -1.88 30.22
C ILE A 181 3.76 -0.50 30.56
N ALA A 182 4.96 -0.18 30.10
CA ALA A 182 5.52 1.17 30.15
C ALA A 182 5.45 1.81 28.75
N VAL A 183 4.93 3.02 28.66
CA VAL A 183 4.90 3.81 27.44
C VAL A 183 5.67 5.11 27.65
N VAL A 184 6.89 5.14 27.14
CA VAL A 184 7.75 6.33 27.18
C VAL A 184 7.45 7.19 25.97
N VAL A 185 7.06 8.44 26.19
CA VAL A 185 6.83 9.43 25.15
C VAL A 185 8.17 10.08 24.79
N HIS A 186 8.48 10.29 23.51
CA HIS A 186 9.69 10.94 23.05
C HIS A 186 9.36 12.36 22.58
N GLY A 187 10.06 13.33 23.15
CA GLY A 187 9.89 14.73 22.80
C GLY A 187 9.39 15.59 23.96
N THR A 188 9.57 16.90 23.85
CA THR A 188 9.01 17.87 24.80
C THR A 188 7.59 18.25 24.40
N ALA A 189 6.78 18.74 25.34
CA ALA A 189 5.44 19.28 25.03
C ALA A 189 5.48 20.42 23.97
N GLU A 190 6.65 21.04 23.75
CA GLU A 190 6.87 22.01 22.68
C GLU A 190 7.14 21.35 21.31
N GLU A 191 7.76 20.18 21.27
CA GLU A 191 7.90 19.34 20.06
C GLU A 191 6.59 18.59 19.77
N PHE A 192 5.77 18.33 20.79
CA PHE A 192 4.40 17.79 20.72
C PHE A 192 3.31 18.87 20.65
N LYS A 193 3.63 20.09 20.43
CA LYS A 193 2.67 20.91 19.72
C LYS A 193 2.42 20.20 18.40
N LEU A 194 1.49 19.22 18.42
CA LEU A 194 0.62 19.02 17.26
C LEU A 194 0.31 20.44 16.82
N PRO A 195 0.77 20.86 15.63
CA PRO A 195 0.50 22.23 15.27
C PRO A 195 -1.01 22.35 15.28
N HIS A 196 -1.58 23.09 16.24
CA HIS A 196 -2.89 23.70 16.04
C HIS A 196 -2.91 24.42 14.69
N GLU A 197 -1.76 24.90 14.24
CA GLU A 197 -1.47 25.34 12.90
C GLU A 197 -1.62 24.27 11.79
N VAL A 198 -1.54 22.96 12.07
CA VAL A 198 -1.86 21.94 11.06
C VAL A 198 -3.38 21.89 10.84
N HIS A 199 -4.19 22.07 11.88
CA HIS A 199 -5.62 22.23 11.70
C HIS A 199 -5.96 23.57 11.00
N GLU A 200 -5.33 24.68 11.36
CA GLU A 200 -5.54 25.96 10.68
C GLU A 200 -4.96 25.99 9.27
N LYS A 201 -3.81 25.35 8.99
CA LYS A 201 -3.27 25.23 7.63
C LYS A 201 -4.06 24.24 6.77
N TYR A 202 -4.57 23.16 7.35
CA TYR A 202 -5.44 22.23 6.60
C TYR A 202 -6.85 22.80 6.44
N GLU A 203 -7.38 23.57 7.38
CA GLU A 203 -8.64 24.29 7.22
C GLU A 203 -8.54 25.36 6.14
N SER A 204 -7.42 26.10 6.04
CA SER A 204 -7.23 27.12 5.01
C SER A 204 -6.98 26.57 3.60
N ASP A 205 -6.44 25.35 3.45
CA ASP A 205 -6.29 24.69 2.14
C ASP A 205 -7.51 23.83 1.77
N ASN A 206 -8.33 23.40 2.74
CA ASN A 206 -9.58 22.69 2.50
C ASN A 206 -10.76 23.63 2.15
N ASP A 207 -10.65 24.92 2.39
CA ASP A 207 -11.63 25.95 2.01
C ASP A 207 -11.54 26.36 0.53
N LYS A 208 -10.80 25.63 -0.31
CA LYS A 208 -10.97 25.80 -1.76
C LYS A 208 -12.26 25.12 -2.17
N ASP A 209 -13.33 25.89 -2.22
CA ASP A 209 -14.57 25.53 -2.91
C ASP A 209 -14.25 25.30 -4.39
N TYR A 210 -13.89 24.06 -4.73
CA TYR A 210 -13.69 23.70 -6.12
C TYR A 210 -15.01 23.79 -6.89
N ASP A 211 -15.00 24.47 -8.01
CA ASP A 211 -16.19 24.63 -8.85
C ASP A 211 -16.52 23.32 -9.59
N TYR A 212 -17.35 22.51 -8.97
CA TYR A 212 -17.90 21.29 -9.58
C TYR A 212 -19.13 21.56 -10.44
N SER A 213 -19.67 22.80 -10.51
CA SER A 213 -20.96 23.13 -11.14
C SER A 213 -21.05 22.69 -12.60
N LYS A 214 -19.91 22.58 -13.28
CA LYS A 214 -19.81 22.19 -14.69
C LYS A 214 -19.52 20.72 -14.91
N CYS A 215 -19.28 19.93 -13.86
CA CYS A 215 -18.93 18.53 -14.00
C CYS A 215 -20.09 17.68 -14.53
N VAL A 216 -19.77 16.72 -15.39
CA VAL A 216 -20.78 15.85 -16.05
C VAL A 216 -21.58 14.99 -15.08
N PHE A 217 -21.03 14.70 -13.89
CA PHE A 217 -21.72 13.88 -12.90
C PHE A 217 -23.08 14.42 -12.45
N HIS A 218 -23.30 15.74 -12.55
CA HIS A 218 -24.60 16.35 -12.21
C HIS A 218 -25.77 15.84 -13.04
N LYS A 219 -25.49 15.20 -14.19
CA LYS A 219 -26.51 14.53 -15.00
C LYS A 219 -27.05 13.26 -14.30
N PHE A 220 -26.25 12.66 -13.40
CA PHE A 220 -26.52 11.34 -12.81
C PHE A 220 -26.58 11.35 -11.29
N VAL A 221 -26.06 12.41 -10.65
CA VAL A 221 -25.97 12.52 -9.20
C VAL A 221 -26.40 13.92 -8.77
N LYS A 222 -27.32 13.98 -7.81
CA LYS A 222 -27.74 15.21 -7.12
C LYS A 222 -27.20 15.14 -5.70
N VAL A 223 -26.56 16.22 -5.27
CA VAL A 223 -26.00 16.37 -3.92
C VAL A 223 -26.66 17.57 -3.23
N LYS A 224 -26.86 17.43 -1.93
CA LYS A 224 -27.25 18.55 -1.06
C LYS A 224 -26.15 18.67 0.00
N GLU A 225 -25.60 19.86 0.11
CA GLU A 225 -24.56 20.24 1.03
C GLU A 225 -25.06 21.26 2.04
N ASP A 226 -24.45 21.35 3.19
CA ASP A 226 -24.67 22.44 4.13
C ASP A 226 -23.85 23.68 3.76
N GLU A 227 -23.91 24.69 4.61
CA GLU A 227 -23.21 25.97 4.43
C GLU A 227 -21.68 25.86 4.44
N HIS A 228 -21.14 24.71 4.92
CA HIS A 228 -19.70 24.38 4.96
C HIS A 228 -19.27 23.39 3.89
N GLY A 229 -20.16 23.06 2.92
CA GLY A 229 -19.86 22.11 1.85
C GLY A 229 -19.90 20.62 2.28
N ALA A 230 -20.33 20.31 3.51
CA ALA A 230 -20.43 18.93 3.96
C ALA A 230 -21.68 18.25 3.40
N LEU A 231 -21.49 17.02 2.89
CA LEU A 231 -22.55 16.24 2.27
C LEU A 231 -23.67 15.91 3.26
N GLN A 232 -24.90 16.37 2.97
CA GLN A 232 -26.10 16.07 3.74
C GLN A 232 -26.97 14.99 3.07
N GLU A 233 -27.07 15.03 1.75
CA GLU A 233 -27.87 14.08 0.99
C GLU A 233 -27.24 13.84 -0.38
N ILE A 234 -27.24 12.59 -0.84
CA ILE A 234 -26.86 12.23 -2.19
C ILE A 234 -27.98 11.37 -2.82
N LYS A 235 -28.35 11.69 -4.05
CA LYS A 235 -29.32 10.96 -4.82
C LYS A 235 -28.78 10.61 -6.19
N PHE A 236 -28.72 9.34 -6.50
CA PHE A 236 -28.33 8.82 -7.80
C PHE A 236 -29.52 8.76 -8.74
N THR A 237 -29.38 9.37 -9.91
CA THR A 237 -30.43 9.43 -10.96
C THR A 237 -29.86 9.04 -12.33
N PRO A 238 -29.23 7.85 -12.44
CA PRO A 238 -28.62 7.42 -13.70
C PRO A 238 -29.70 7.14 -14.77
N THR A 239 -29.27 7.20 -16.03
CA THR A 239 -30.08 6.64 -17.14
C THR A 239 -30.17 5.13 -16.99
N ARG A 240 -31.15 4.48 -17.66
CA ARG A 240 -31.38 3.03 -17.58
C ARG A 240 -30.17 2.19 -18.02
N ASN A 241 -29.33 2.74 -18.86
CA ASN A 241 -28.19 2.11 -19.50
C ASN A 241 -26.91 2.92 -19.26
N PHE A 242 -26.73 3.43 -18.03
CA PHE A 242 -25.54 4.22 -17.70
C PHE A 242 -24.26 3.43 -18.01
N ASN A 243 -23.33 4.10 -18.70
CA ASN A 243 -22.03 3.56 -19.04
C ASN A 243 -20.97 4.62 -18.84
N PHE A 244 -20.07 4.41 -17.87
CA PHE A 244 -19.06 5.38 -17.49
C PHE A 244 -18.19 5.85 -18.66
N ALA A 245 -17.85 4.95 -19.60
CA ALA A 245 -17.00 5.30 -20.74
C ALA A 245 -17.70 6.27 -21.70
N PHE A 246 -18.98 6.04 -22.00
CA PHE A 246 -19.75 6.95 -22.87
C PHE A 246 -20.29 8.18 -22.15
N ASP A 247 -20.90 7.97 -20.96
CA ASP A 247 -21.69 9.00 -20.31
C ASP A 247 -20.85 9.96 -19.47
N VAL A 248 -19.61 9.57 -19.14
CA VAL A 248 -18.66 10.41 -18.41
C VAL A 248 -17.47 10.75 -19.31
N VAL A 249 -16.64 9.80 -19.68
CA VAL A 249 -15.35 10.06 -20.37
C VAL A 249 -15.59 10.66 -21.77
N ASP A 250 -16.43 10.03 -22.59
CA ASP A 250 -16.73 10.55 -23.92
C ASP A 250 -17.50 11.89 -23.85
N ALA A 251 -18.39 12.03 -22.85
CA ALA A 251 -19.13 13.29 -22.64
C ALA A 251 -18.21 14.46 -22.22
N VAL A 252 -17.15 14.21 -21.42
CA VAL A 252 -16.15 15.24 -21.11
C VAL A 252 -15.31 15.56 -22.34
N ALA A 253 -14.92 14.53 -23.13
CA ALA A 253 -14.19 14.69 -24.39
C ALA A 253 -14.99 15.54 -25.41
N ASP A 254 -16.30 15.33 -25.51
CA ASP A 254 -17.17 16.10 -26.41
C ASP A 254 -17.34 17.56 -25.94
N LYS A 255 -17.33 17.80 -24.66
CA LYS A 255 -17.41 19.13 -24.04
C LYS A 255 -16.09 19.90 -24.15
N ASN A 256 -14.97 19.23 -23.86
CA ASN A 256 -13.62 19.80 -23.90
C ASN A 256 -12.59 18.73 -24.26
N PRO A 257 -12.34 18.46 -25.55
CA PRO A 257 -11.47 17.39 -26.00
C PRO A 257 -10.01 17.53 -25.53
N ASN A 258 -9.57 18.77 -25.27
CA ASN A 258 -8.19 19.04 -24.86
C ASN A 258 -8.00 19.05 -23.34
N LYS A 259 -9.07 18.84 -22.55
CA LYS A 259 -8.94 18.74 -21.09
C LYS A 259 -8.08 17.53 -20.75
N ARG A 260 -7.03 17.75 -19.93
CA ARG A 260 -6.15 16.68 -19.46
C ARG A 260 -6.94 15.64 -18.69
N ALA A 261 -6.78 14.37 -19.07
CA ALA A 261 -7.33 13.23 -18.36
C ALA A 261 -6.26 12.51 -17.55
N MET A 262 -5.03 12.40 -18.08
CA MET A 262 -3.93 11.69 -17.42
C MET A 262 -2.58 12.30 -17.81
N LEU A 263 -1.70 12.40 -16.83
CA LEU A 263 -0.26 12.50 -17.01
C LEU A 263 0.37 11.17 -16.58
N TRP A 264 1.01 10.49 -17.52
CA TRP A 264 1.70 9.23 -17.26
C TRP A 264 3.21 9.41 -17.38
N LEU A 265 3.96 8.85 -16.44
CA LEU A 265 5.40 8.86 -16.39
C LEU A 265 5.93 7.44 -16.32
N SER A 266 6.80 7.03 -17.25
CA SER A 266 7.45 5.72 -17.24
C SER A 266 8.55 5.63 -16.17
N LYS A 267 9.05 4.42 -15.93
CA LYS A 267 10.25 4.18 -15.11
C LYS A 267 11.50 4.93 -15.64
N ASP A 268 11.57 5.12 -16.96
CA ASP A 268 12.69 5.78 -17.65
C ASP A 268 12.45 7.30 -17.83
N LYS A 269 11.44 7.86 -17.15
CA LYS A 269 11.07 9.28 -17.17
C LYS A 269 10.47 9.74 -18.52
N GLU A 270 9.99 8.86 -19.36
CA GLU A 270 9.18 9.23 -20.51
C GLU A 270 7.82 9.74 -20.03
N GLU A 271 7.47 10.96 -20.42
CA GLU A 271 6.17 11.57 -20.09
C GLU A 271 5.19 11.40 -21.24
N ARG A 272 3.95 11.06 -20.92
CA ARG A 272 2.80 11.09 -21.83
C ARG A 272 1.64 11.82 -21.21
N ASP A 273 1.17 12.82 -21.94
CA ASP A 273 0.01 13.63 -21.55
C ASP A 273 -1.20 13.20 -22.39
N PHE A 274 -2.25 12.74 -21.75
CA PHE A 274 -3.47 12.30 -22.41
C PHE A 274 -4.63 13.23 -22.05
N SER A 275 -5.28 13.76 -23.07
CA SER A 275 -6.56 14.46 -22.93
C SER A 275 -7.74 13.47 -22.84
N PHE A 276 -8.91 13.96 -22.42
CA PHE A 276 -10.15 13.19 -22.52
C PHE A 276 -10.48 12.81 -23.97
N GLY A 277 -10.14 13.69 -24.93
CA GLY A 277 -10.24 13.40 -26.36
C GLY A 277 -9.38 12.22 -26.79
N ASP A 278 -8.14 12.12 -26.26
CA ASP A 278 -7.27 10.96 -26.50
C ASP A 278 -7.83 9.69 -25.89
N MET A 279 -8.34 9.75 -24.64
CA MET A 279 -8.96 8.60 -23.99
C MET A 279 -10.18 8.09 -24.77
N LYS A 280 -11.02 9.00 -25.27
CA LYS A 280 -12.14 8.64 -26.15
C LYS A 280 -11.65 7.95 -27.43
N ARG A 281 -10.71 8.57 -28.15
CA ARG A 281 -10.17 8.06 -29.42
C ARG A 281 -9.49 6.68 -29.25
N LEU A 282 -8.58 6.55 -28.27
CA LEU A 282 -7.83 5.32 -28.04
C LEU A 282 -8.74 4.20 -27.53
N SER A 283 -9.68 4.49 -26.62
CA SER A 283 -10.64 3.47 -26.17
C SER A 283 -11.61 3.03 -27.27
N ASN A 284 -11.93 3.90 -28.24
CA ASN A 284 -12.71 3.52 -29.41
C ASN A 284 -11.95 2.53 -30.31
N LYS A 285 -10.66 2.80 -30.61
CA LYS A 285 -9.80 1.86 -31.35
C LYS A 285 -9.72 0.52 -30.65
N ALA A 286 -9.46 0.52 -29.36
CA ALA A 286 -9.40 -0.70 -28.56
C ALA A 286 -10.73 -1.46 -28.52
N ALA A 287 -11.88 -0.75 -28.43
CA ALA A 287 -13.21 -1.37 -28.47
C ALA A 287 -13.48 -2.05 -29.82
N ASN A 288 -13.15 -1.39 -30.94
CA ASN A 288 -13.23 -1.99 -32.27
C ASN A 288 -12.32 -3.21 -32.40
N TYR A 289 -11.11 -3.15 -31.90
CA TYR A 289 -10.18 -4.27 -31.87
C TYR A 289 -10.73 -5.45 -31.06
N PHE A 290 -11.16 -5.24 -29.82
CA PHE A 290 -11.77 -6.27 -28.99
C PHE A 290 -12.99 -6.89 -29.63
N LYS A 291 -13.87 -6.07 -30.25
CA LYS A 291 -15.05 -6.55 -31.00
C LYS A 291 -14.64 -7.45 -32.17
N ALA A 292 -13.63 -7.07 -32.93
CA ALA A 292 -13.10 -7.87 -34.04
C ALA A 292 -12.49 -9.21 -33.59
N LYS A 293 -11.91 -9.26 -32.38
CA LYS A 293 -11.44 -10.50 -31.75
C LYS A 293 -12.57 -11.34 -31.14
N GLY A 294 -13.82 -10.89 -31.25
CA GLY A 294 -15.00 -11.63 -30.80
C GLY A 294 -15.34 -11.44 -29.31
N ILE A 295 -14.81 -10.41 -28.65
CA ILE A 295 -15.25 -10.01 -27.31
C ILE A 295 -16.63 -9.39 -27.40
N LYS A 296 -17.54 -9.82 -26.54
CA LYS A 296 -18.96 -9.42 -26.49
C LYS A 296 -19.36 -9.01 -25.08
N LYS A 297 -20.53 -8.40 -24.97
CA LYS A 297 -21.21 -8.13 -23.69
C LYS A 297 -21.22 -9.39 -22.81
N GLY A 298 -20.82 -9.23 -21.55
CA GLY A 298 -20.76 -10.29 -20.55
C GLY A 298 -19.54 -11.21 -20.64
N ASP A 299 -18.67 -11.10 -21.65
CA ASP A 299 -17.40 -11.81 -21.69
C ASP A 299 -16.45 -11.26 -20.59
N ARG A 300 -15.71 -12.16 -19.95
CA ARG A 300 -14.76 -11.81 -18.89
C ARG A 300 -13.37 -11.63 -19.48
N VAL A 301 -12.81 -10.44 -19.28
CA VAL A 301 -11.47 -10.08 -19.76
C VAL A 301 -10.61 -9.68 -18.55
N MET A 302 -9.49 -10.36 -18.38
CA MET A 302 -8.54 -10.07 -17.32
C MET A 302 -7.53 -9.01 -17.76
N LEU A 303 -7.24 -8.02 -16.89
CA LEU A 303 -6.22 -6.99 -17.14
C LEU A 303 -5.11 -7.12 -16.09
N VAL A 304 -3.88 -7.40 -16.55
CA VAL A 304 -2.67 -7.55 -15.73
C VAL A 304 -1.63 -6.55 -16.22
N LEU A 305 -1.82 -5.27 -15.93
CA LEU A 305 -1.13 -4.17 -16.60
C LEU A 305 -0.36 -3.23 -15.65
N GLN A 306 -0.07 -3.66 -14.42
CA GLN A 306 0.69 -2.83 -13.48
C GLN A 306 0.16 -1.39 -13.43
N ARG A 307 0.94 -0.41 -13.89
CA ARG A 307 0.54 1.00 -14.01
C ARG A 307 0.67 1.51 -15.45
N HIS A 308 0.71 0.60 -16.45
CA HIS A 308 0.74 0.97 -17.86
C HIS A 308 -0.51 1.75 -18.25
N TYR A 309 -0.36 2.84 -19.00
CA TYR A 309 -1.50 3.67 -19.43
C TYR A 309 -2.53 2.90 -20.24
N GLN A 310 -2.15 1.81 -20.86
CA GLN A 310 -3.04 0.91 -21.60
C GLN A 310 -4.15 0.31 -20.72
N PHE A 311 -3.97 0.27 -19.40
CA PHE A 311 -5.04 -0.16 -18.49
C PHE A 311 -6.29 0.72 -18.63
N TRP A 312 -6.12 2.05 -18.67
CA TRP A 312 -7.24 3.00 -18.82
C TRP A 312 -7.90 2.90 -20.20
N ILE A 313 -7.12 2.70 -21.24
CA ILE A 313 -7.63 2.48 -22.60
C ILE A 313 -8.45 1.19 -22.67
N ALA A 314 -7.90 0.08 -22.17
CA ALA A 314 -8.53 -1.23 -22.20
C ALA A 314 -9.80 -1.29 -21.37
N ILE A 315 -9.79 -0.77 -20.12
CA ILE A 315 -10.98 -0.81 -19.26
C ILE A 315 -12.13 0.01 -19.83
N LEU A 316 -11.87 1.19 -20.39
CA LEU A 316 -12.89 1.99 -21.07
C LEU A 316 -13.46 1.28 -22.30
N ALA A 317 -12.60 0.67 -23.12
CA ALA A 317 -13.00 -0.09 -24.30
C ALA A 317 -13.90 -1.28 -23.94
N LEU A 318 -13.57 -2.01 -22.88
CA LEU A 318 -14.37 -3.13 -22.38
C LEU A 318 -15.70 -2.66 -21.80
N HIS A 319 -15.75 -1.51 -21.14
CA HIS A 319 -17.01 -0.91 -20.68
C HIS A 319 -17.89 -0.52 -21.88
N LYS A 320 -17.33 0.04 -22.95
CA LYS A 320 -18.06 0.35 -24.18
C LYS A 320 -18.72 -0.90 -24.82
N LEU A 321 -18.06 -2.05 -24.71
CA LEU A 321 -18.58 -3.34 -25.19
C LEU A 321 -19.53 -4.02 -24.22
N GLY A 322 -19.64 -3.58 -22.99
CA GLY A 322 -20.37 -4.28 -21.93
C GLY A 322 -19.69 -5.55 -21.44
N ALA A 323 -18.37 -5.70 -21.69
CA ALA A 323 -17.59 -6.82 -21.18
C ALA A 323 -17.22 -6.61 -19.70
N ILE A 324 -17.03 -7.72 -18.99
CA ILE A 324 -16.70 -7.73 -17.57
C ILE A 324 -15.19 -7.70 -17.40
N VAL A 325 -14.68 -6.67 -16.74
CA VAL A 325 -13.24 -6.49 -16.50
C VAL A 325 -12.84 -7.18 -15.19
N ILE A 326 -11.70 -7.85 -15.21
CA ILE A 326 -11.09 -8.47 -14.03
C ILE A 326 -9.67 -7.91 -13.86
N PRO A 327 -9.48 -6.81 -13.13
CA PRO A 327 -8.14 -6.34 -12.82
C PRO A 327 -7.41 -7.35 -11.93
N ALA A 328 -6.13 -7.61 -12.22
CA ALA A 328 -5.33 -8.52 -11.43
C ALA A 328 -3.87 -8.06 -11.36
N THR A 329 -3.21 -8.42 -10.26
CA THR A 329 -1.81 -8.07 -10.04
C THR A 329 -0.86 -8.90 -10.90
N HIS A 330 0.26 -8.32 -11.28
CA HIS A 330 1.35 -8.98 -11.99
C HIS A 330 2.13 -10.00 -11.14
N LEU A 331 1.82 -10.11 -9.85
CA LEU A 331 2.46 -11.05 -8.92
C LEU A 331 1.84 -12.46 -8.96
N LEU A 332 0.81 -12.66 -9.78
CA LEU A 332 0.16 -13.96 -9.92
C LEU A 332 1.08 -14.96 -10.61
N VAL A 333 1.07 -16.20 -10.10
CA VAL A 333 1.76 -17.33 -10.70
C VAL A 333 0.78 -18.33 -11.33
N LYS A 334 1.27 -19.37 -12.00
CA LYS A 334 0.48 -20.35 -12.75
C LYS A 334 -0.81 -20.78 -12.03
N HIS A 335 -0.71 -21.32 -10.83
CA HIS A 335 -1.88 -21.83 -10.10
C HIS A 335 -2.92 -20.75 -9.74
N ASP A 336 -2.46 -19.50 -9.56
CA ASP A 336 -3.33 -18.37 -9.32
C ASP A 336 -4.14 -17.99 -10.56
N PHE A 337 -3.49 -18.04 -11.75
CA PHE A 337 -4.14 -17.82 -13.03
C PHE A 337 -5.12 -18.94 -13.35
N GLU A 338 -4.71 -20.23 -13.18
CA GLU A 338 -5.58 -21.39 -13.40
C GLU A 338 -6.89 -21.25 -12.60
N TYR A 339 -6.77 -20.99 -11.32
CA TYR A 339 -7.96 -20.81 -10.47
C TYR A 339 -8.86 -19.68 -10.96
N ARG A 340 -8.29 -18.51 -11.26
CA ARG A 340 -9.07 -17.34 -11.69
C ARG A 340 -9.70 -17.51 -13.06
N PHE A 341 -9.00 -18.13 -13.98
CA PHE A 341 -9.53 -18.42 -15.33
C PHE A 341 -10.73 -19.37 -15.25
N GLN A 342 -10.62 -20.40 -14.44
CA GLN A 342 -11.70 -21.38 -14.28
C GLN A 342 -12.88 -20.80 -13.46
N ALA A 343 -12.59 -20.17 -12.32
CA ALA A 343 -13.63 -19.64 -11.42
C ALA A 343 -14.47 -18.53 -12.06
N ALA A 344 -13.86 -17.65 -12.85
CA ALA A 344 -14.54 -16.56 -13.55
C ALA A 344 -14.89 -16.89 -14.99
N GLY A 345 -14.40 -17.98 -15.57
CA GLY A 345 -14.57 -18.32 -16.99
C GLY A 345 -13.94 -17.23 -17.89
N VAL A 346 -12.68 -16.86 -17.63
CA VAL A 346 -11.98 -15.80 -18.36
C VAL A 346 -11.79 -16.21 -19.82
N LYS A 347 -12.23 -15.36 -20.74
CA LYS A 347 -12.15 -15.58 -22.19
C LYS A 347 -10.91 -14.96 -22.81
N ALA A 348 -10.50 -13.80 -22.30
CA ALA A 348 -9.35 -13.07 -22.83
C ALA A 348 -8.52 -12.45 -21.71
N ILE A 349 -7.26 -12.18 -21.99
CA ILE A 349 -6.35 -11.47 -21.11
C ILE A 349 -5.58 -10.40 -21.87
N VAL A 350 -5.38 -9.24 -21.26
CA VAL A 350 -4.40 -8.23 -21.66
C VAL A 350 -3.36 -8.15 -20.55
N ALA A 351 -2.11 -8.48 -20.84
CA ALA A 351 -1.07 -8.56 -19.83
C ALA A 351 0.17 -7.76 -20.22
N THR A 352 0.92 -7.32 -19.21
CA THR A 352 2.28 -6.78 -19.41
C THR A 352 3.21 -7.87 -19.94
N SER A 353 4.23 -7.49 -20.72
CA SER A 353 5.33 -8.38 -21.10
C SER A 353 6.35 -8.59 -19.98
N GLU A 354 6.25 -7.80 -18.89
CA GLU A 354 7.20 -7.80 -17.78
C GLU A 354 6.90 -8.89 -16.72
N ASN A 355 7.89 -9.14 -15.85
CA ASN A 355 7.77 -9.97 -14.65
C ASN A 355 7.27 -11.42 -14.88
N ASP A 356 7.66 -12.04 -15.97
CA ASP A 356 7.31 -13.43 -16.31
C ASP A 356 5.79 -13.69 -16.44
N VAL A 357 4.95 -12.64 -16.44
CA VAL A 357 3.49 -12.76 -16.50
C VAL A 357 3.02 -13.57 -17.71
N PRO A 358 3.50 -13.34 -18.96
CA PRO A 358 3.03 -14.09 -20.11
C PRO A 358 3.37 -15.59 -20.02
N HIS A 359 4.52 -15.96 -19.46
CA HIS A 359 4.90 -17.36 -19.26
C HIS A 359 3.98 -18.07 -18.25
N GLN A 360 3.69 -17.42 -17.13
CA GLN A 360 2.77 -17.93 -16.12
C GLN A 360 1.35 -18.14 -16.71
N VAL A 361 0.90 -17.23 -17.57
CA VAL A 361 -0.39 -17.32 -18.27
C VAL A 361 -0.40 -18.46 -19.27
N ASP A 362 0.67 -18.64 -20.06
CA ASP A 362 0.77 -19.73 -21.05
C ASP A 362 0.69 -21.10 -20.36
N MET A 363 1.41 -21.28 -19.25
CA MET A 363 1.32 -22.50 -18.44
C MET A 363 -0.08 -22.73 -17.85
N ALA A 364 -0.77 -21.66 -17.42
CA ALA A 364 -2.11 -21.76 -16.84
C ALA A 364 -3.18 -22.05 -17.92
N GLN A 365 -2.95 -21.63 -19.16
CA GLN A 365 -3.86 -21.87 -20.28
C GLN A 365 -4.03 -23.37 -20.58
N GLU A 366 -2.99 -24.18 -20.38
CA GLU A 366 -3.03 -25.62 -20.64
C GLU A 366 -4.21 -26.34 -19.95
N THR A 367 -4.59 -25.85 -18.75
CA THR A 367 -5.69 -26.38 -17.93
C THR A 367 -6.94 -25.50 -17.94
N SER A 368 -6.93 -24.40 -18.69
CA SER A 368 -8.00 -23.38 -18.68
C SER A 368 -8.53 -23.09 -20.10
N PRO A 369 -9.35 -23.99 -20.65
CA PRO A 369 -9.82 -23.91 -22.04
C PRO A 369 -10.71 -22.70 -22.35
N THR A 370 -11.20 -21.98 -21.33
CA THR A 370 -11.96 -20.74 -21.50
C THR A 370 -11.10 -19.60 -22.01
N LEU A 371 -9.80 -19.58 -21.71
CA LEU A 371 -8.87 -18.55 -22.18
C LEU A 371 -8.51 -18.81 -23.67
N GLN A 372 -9.07 -17.99 -24.55
CA GLN A 372 -8.96 -18.13 -25.99
C GLN A 372 -8.10 -17.03 -26.64
N ILE A 373 -8.00 -15.86 -26.01
CA ILE A 373 -7.39 -14.66 -26.58
C ILE A 373 -6.37 -14.10 -25.60
N LYS A 374 -5.14 -13.94 -26.08
CA LYS A 374 -4.03 -13.39 -25.30
C LYS A 374 -3.46 -12.16 -25.99
N MET A 375 -3.34 -11.07 -25.28
CA MET A 375 -2.82 -9.79 -25.75
C MET A 375 -1.72 -9.30 -24.81
N VAL A 376 -0.63 -8.79 -25.36
CA VAL A 376 0.52 -8.32 -24.60
C VAL A 376 0.76 -6.84 -24.84
N VAL A 377 1.08 -6.12 -23.77
CA VAL A 377 1.58 -4.75 -23.77
C VAL A 377 3.08 -4.78 -23.51
N GLY A 378 3.85 -4.12 -24.38
CA GLY A 378 5.31 -4.12 -24.35
C GLY A 378 5.91 -5.01 -25.42
N GLU A 379 6.85 -5.88 -25.05
CA GLU A 379 7.58 -6.75 -26.00
C GLU A 379 6.66 -7.78 -26.66
N ASN A 380 6.90 -8.04 -27.94
CA ASN A 380 6.16 -9.06 -28.69
C ASN A 380 6.41 -10.47 -28.14
N ARG A 381 5.40 -11.32 -28.21
CA ARG A 381 5.47 -12.72 -27.80
C ARG A 381 4.71 -13.63 -28.76
N ASP A 382 5.30 -14.75 -29.14
CA ASP A 382 4.65 -15.74 -29.97
C ASP A 382 3.36 -16.27 -29.34
N GLY A 383 2.29 -16.31 -30.15
CA GLY A 383 0.97 -16.73 -29.69
C GLY A 383 0.18 -15.66 -28.92
N TRP A 384 0.69 -14.43 -28.88
CA TRP A 384 0.04 -13.27 -28.31
C TRP A 384 -0.09 -12.14 -29.35
N ASP A 385 -1.20 -11.43 -29.33
CA ASP A 385 -1.32 -10.19 -30.10
C ASP A 385 -0.63 -9.05 -29.35
N ASN A 386 0.12 -8.19 -30.04
CA ASN A 386 0.59 -6.95 -29.43
C ASN A 386 -0.58 -5.95 -29.37
N PHE A 387 -1.00 -5.58 -28.17
CA PHE A 387 -2.20 -4.77 -27.94
C PHE A 387 -2.11 -3.41 -28.64
N ASP A 388 -1.01 -2.68 -28.48
CA ASP A 388 -0.83 -1.35 -29.05
C ASP A 388 -0.79 -1.40 -30.59
N ALA A 389 0.00 -2.30 -31.14
CA ALA A 389 0.15 -2.44 -32.58
C ALA A 389 -1.15 -2.91 -33.28
N GLU A 390 -1.91 -3.78 -32.61
CA GLU A 390 -3.16 -4.29 -33.17
C GLU A 390 -4.28 -3.25 -33.10
N MET A 391 -4.49 -2.59 -31.93
CA MET A 391 -5.57 -1.61 -31.81
C MET A 391 -5.39 -0.40 -32.76
N GLU A 392 -4.16 -0.02 -33.08
CA GLU A 392 -3.88 1.10 -34.00
C GLU A 392 -4.42 0.87 -35.43
N LYS A 393 -4.68 -0.38 -35.84
CA LYS A 393 -5.26 -0.74 -37.15
C LYS A 393 -6.76 -0.44 -37.25
N TYR A 394 -7.42 -0.10 -36.12
CA TYR A 394 -8.87 0.07 -36.08
C TYR A 394 -9.31 1.53 -36.02
N SER A 395 -10.57 1.75 -36.40
CA SER A 395 -11.20 3.08 -36.36
C SER A 395 -11.24 3.66 -34.96
N ASP A 396 -11.04 4.95 -34.85
CA ASP A 396 -11.22 5.73 -33.62
C ASP A 396 -12.67 6.20 -33.42
N VAL A 397 -13.60 5.74 -34.26
CA VAL A 397 -15.03 5.91 -34.09
C VAL A 397 -15.64 4.59 -33.64
N PHE A 398 -16.33 4.60 -32.52
CA PHE A 398 -17.08 3.45 -32.00
C PHE A 398 -18.48 3.92 -31.56
N GLU A 399 -19.49 3.36 -32.23
CA GLU A 399 -20.87 3.68 -31.89
C GLU A 399 -21.33 2.91 -30.66
N ARG A 400 -22.08 3.59 -29.76
CA ARG A 400 -22.70 2.94 -28.61
C ARG A 400 -23.61 1.81 -29.09
N PRO A 401 -23.43 0.58 -28.56
CA PRO A 401 -24.34 -0.54 -28.88
C PRO A 401 -25.80 -0.20 -28.56
N ARG A 402 -26.73 -0.88 -29.25
CA ARG A 402 -28.18 -0.68 -29.08
C ARG A 402 -28.87 -2.00 -28.87
N GLY A 403 -30.08 -1.95 -28.32
CA GLY A 403 -30.89 -3.16 -28.08
C GLY A 403 -30.22 -4.08 -27.07
N ASP A 404 -30.15 -5.36 -27.38
CA ASP A 404 -29.62 -6.40 -26.47
C ASP A 404 -28.08 -6.30 -26.28
N GLU A 405 -27.38 -5.61 -27.20
CA GLU A 405 -25.96 -5.38 -27.08
C GLU A 405 -25.64 -4.19 -26.14
N ASP A 406 -26.58 -3.28 -25.89
CA ASP A 406 -26.39 -2.18 -24.92
C ASP A 406 -26.44 -2.72 -23.49
N VAL A 407 -25.75 -2.02 -22.60
CA VAL A 407 -25.73 -2.39 -21.17
C VAL A 407 -27.00 -1.93 -20.48
N THR A 408 -27.34 -2.61 -19.40
CA THR A 408 -28.27 -2.15 -18.37
C THR A 408 -27.50 -1.85 -17.08
N ASN A 409 -28.12 -1.11 -16.17
CA ASN A 409 -27.50 -0.79 -14.88
C ASN A 409 -27.19 -2.04 -14.03
N ASP A 410 -27.94 -3.13 -14.24
CA ASP A 410 -27.78 -4.39 -13.48
C ASP A 410 -26.75 -5.35 -14.10
N ASP A 411 -26.31 -5.09 -15.34
CA ASP A 411 -25.28 -5.89 -15.96
C ASP A 411 -23.97 -5.80 -15.18
N LEU A 412 -23.24 -6.92 -15.08
CA LEU A 412 -21.93 -6.95 -14.45
C LEU A 412 -20.90 -6.22 -15.31
N MET A 413 -20.10 -5.38 -14.68
CA MET A 413 -19.06 -4.58 -15.32
C MET A 413 -17.65 -4.96 -14.84
N LEU A 414 -17.53 -5.32 -13.57
CA LEU A 414 -16.24 -5.44 -12.91
C LEU A 414 -16.26 -6.59 -11.89
N MET A 415 -15.21 -7.36 -11.83
CA MET A 415 -15.00 -8.41 -10.83
C MET A 415 -13.61 -8.30 -10.20
N TYR A 416 -13.53 -8.47 -8.89
CA TYR A 416 -12.28 -8.57 -8.15
C TYR A 416 -12.18 -9.90 -7.41
N PHE A 417 -10.99 -10.48 -7.41
CA PHE A 417 -10.65 -11.57 -6.51
C PHE A 417 -10.13 -11.00 -5.20
N THR A 418 -10.88 -11.24 -4.13
CA THR A 418 -10.56 -10.76 -2.77
C THR A 418 -10.06 -11.91 -1.91
N SER A 419 -9.17 -11.61 -0.94
CA SER A 419 -8.70 -12.62 0.02
C SER A 419 -9.87 -13.19 0.81
N GLY A 420 -10.11 -14.49 0.64
CA GLY A 420 -11.11 -15.22 1.42
C GLY A 420 -10.56 -15.71 2.74
N THR A 421 -11.40 -15.82 3.76
CA THR A 421 -11.06 -16.42 5.06
C THR A 421 -10.90 -17.95 4.98
N THR A 422 -11.24 -18.59 3.86
CA THR A 422 -11.34 -20.05 3.68
C THR A 422 -10.40 -20.63 2.61
N GLY A 423 -9.29 -19.96 2.28
CA GLY A 423 -8.23 -20.46 1.39
C GLY A 423 -8.27 -19.84 -0.01
N TYR A 424 -9.26 -20.14 -0.85
CA TYR A 424 -9.33 -19.59 -2.21
C TYR A 424 -9.95 -18.18 -2.25
N PRO A 425 -9.46 -17.27 -3.14
CA PRO A 425 -10.05 -15.95 -3.30
C PRO A 425 -11.53 -16.00 -3.72
N LYS A 426 -12.35 -15.12 -3.15
CA LYS A 426 -13.76 -14.94 -3.54
C LYS A 426 -13.87 -13.87 -4.61
N ILE A 427 -14.91 -13.99 -5.45
CA ILE A 427 -15.22 -12.99 -6.49
C ILE A 427 -16.21 -11.97 -5.91
N ALA A 428 -15.79 -10.71 -5.86
CA ALA A 428 -16.65 -9.55 -5.63
C ALA A 428 -17.03 -8.96 -6.99
N ALA A 429 -18.32 -8.90 -7.29
CA ALA A 429 -18.84 -8.43 -8.58
C ALA A 429 -19.58 -7.10 -8.43
N HIS A 430 -19.40 -6.21 -9.40
CA HIS A 430 -19.98 -4.87 -9.43
C HIS A 430 -20.68 -4.62 -10.77
N ASN A 431 -21.80 -3.92 -10.72
CA ASN A 431 -22.59 -3.54 -11.89
C ASN A 431 -22.17 -2.18 -12.48
N PHE A 432 -22.84 -1.75 -13.55
CA PHE A 432 -22.52 -0.49 -14.24
C PHE A 432 -22.76 0.78 -13.39
N LEU A 433 -23.44 0.70 -12.25
CA LEU A 433 -23.61 1.85 -11.34
C LEU A 433 -22.42 2.05 -10.38
N TYR A 434 -21.53 1.08 -10.26
CA TYR A 434 -20.37 1.12 -9.36
C TYR A 434 -19.55 2.42 -9.46
N PRO A 435 -19.25 2.95 -10.67
CA PRO A 435 -18.48 4.19 -10.79
C PRO A 435 -19.12 5.38 -10.07
N LEU A 436 -20.44 5.51 -10.08
CA LEU A 436 -21.14 6.66 -9.50
C LEU A 436 -20.95 6.75 -7.98
N GLY A 437 -20.84 5.61 -7.29
CA GLY A 437 -20.57 5.58 -5.85
C GLY A 437 -19.24 6.22 -5.45
N HIS A 438 -18.27 6.25 -6.37
CA HIS A 438 -16.95 6.82 -6.12
C HIS A 438 -16.91 8.35 -6.16
N LEU A 439 -18.01 9.02 -6.52
CA LEU A 439 -18.13 10.46 -6.35
C LEU A 439 -17.97 10.88 -4.89
N ILE A 440 -18.52 10.11 -3.95
CA ILE A 440 -18.40 10.36 -2.51
C ILE A 440 -16.93 10.35 -2.10
N THR A 441 -16.19 9.32 -2.50
CA THR A 441 -14.76 9.20 -2.19
C THR A 441 -13.95 10.32 -2.82
N ALA A 442 -14.18 10.65 -4.08
CA ALA A 442 -13.40 11.65 -4.80
C ALA A 442 -13.66 13.06 -4.28
N ARG A 443 -14.94 13.43 -4.17
CA ARG A 443 -15.31 14.81 -3.82
C ARG A 443 -15.18 15.10 -2.33
N TYR A 444 -15.67 14.20 -1.47
CA TYR A 444 -15.83 14.46 -0.03
C TYR A 444 -14.73 13.87 0.85
N TRP A 445 -13.90 12.99 0.33
CA TRP A 445 -12.78 12.44 1.07
C TRP A 445 -11.43 12.84 0.46
N HIS A 446 -11.25 12.67 -0.86
CA HIS A 446 -10.01 13.05 -1.52
C HIS A 446 -9.94 14.54 -1.87
N HIS A 447 -11.05 15.28 -1.80
CA HIS A 447 -11.15 16.67 -2.21
C HIS A 447 -10.52 16.94 -3.58
N VAL A 448 -10.92 16.13 -4.57
CA VAL A 448 -10.32 16.12 -5.90
C VAL A 448 -10.65 17.43 -6.61
N ASP A 449 -9.62 18.22 -6.94
CA ASP A 449 -9.76 19.44 -7.75
C ASP A 449 -10.11 19.09 -9.19
N PRO A 450 -11.24 19.57 -9.76
CA PRO A 450 -11.63 19.36 -11.17
C PRO A 450 -10.60 19.85 -12.19
N ASN A 451 -9.73 20.77 -11.82
CA ASN A 451 -8.65 21.31 -12.64
C ASN A 451 -7.28 20.83 -12.18
N GLY A 452 -7.23 19.97 -11.18
CA GLY A 452 -6.02 19.47 -10.56
C GLY A 452 -5.47 18.20 -11.19
N LEU A 453 -4.37 17.74 -10.62
CA LEU A 453 -3.69 16.49 -10.97
C LEU A 453 -3.66 15.57 -9.73
N HIS A 454 -4.49 14.53 -9.72
CA HIS A 454 -4.63 13.63 -8.58
C HIS A 454 -3.67 12.45 -8.67
N PHE A 455 -2.93 12.19 -7.59
CA PHE A 455 -1.97 11.10 -7.50
C PHE A 455 -2.40 10.01 -6.50
N THR A 456 -2.38 8.76 -6.95
CA THR A 456 -2.56 7.57 -6.10
C THR A 456 -1.54 6.50 -6.48
N ILE A 457 -0.79 5.98 -5.50
CA ILE A 457 0.29 5.00 -5.72
C ILE A 457 -0.24 3.62 -6.16
N ALA A 458 -1.51 3.30 -5.91
CA ALA A 458 -2.06 1.96 -6.12
C ALA A 458 -1.75 1.35 -7.49
N ASP A 459 -1.39 0.06 -7.51
CA ASP A 459 -1.28 -0.77 -8.72
C ASP A 459 -2.68 -1.09 -9.26
N THR A 460 -2.81 -1.18 -10.60
CA THR A 460 -4.11 -1.37 -11.25
C THR A 460 -4.75 -2.73 -10.99
N GLY A 461 -3.99 -3.71 -10.52
CA GLY A 461 -4.50 -5.00 -10.09
C GLY A 461 -5.27 -4.97 -8.75
N TRP A 462 -5.27 -3.84 -8.04
CA TRP A 462 -5.98 -3.67 -6.79
C TRP A 462 -7.22 -2.78 -6.96
N GLY A 463 -8.31 -3.11 -6.26
CA GLY A 463 -9.54 -2.31 -6.29
C GLY A 463 -9.33 -0.84 -6.00
N LYS A 464 -8.35 -0.49 -5.15
CA LYS A 464 -7.96 0.88 -4.83
C LYS A 464 -7.62 1.73 -6.07
N ALA A 465 -7.10 1.14 -7.14
CA ALA A 465 -6.74 1.89 -8.34
C ALA A 465 -7.97 2.48 -9.05
N VAL A 466 -9.05 1.72 -9.22
CA VAL A 466 -10.21 2.19 -9.97
C VAL A 466 -10.99 3.28 -9.22
N TRP A 467 -10.99 3.29 -7.89
CA TRP A 467 -11.61 4.36 -7.12
C TRP A 467 -10.65 5.48 -6.73
N GLY A 468 -9.33 5.25 -6.78
CA GLY A 468 -8.31 6.25 -6.45
C GLY A 468 -7.71 6.98 -7.65
N LYS A 469 -7.84 6.46 -8.89
CA LYS A 469 -7.28 7.09 -10.10
C LYS A 469 -8.01 6.73 -11.39
N LEU A 470 -9.32 6.53 -11.31
CA LEU A 470 -10.18 6.34 -12.47
C LEU A 470 -11.55 6.95 -12.24
N TYR A 471 -12.47 6.20 -11.60
CA TYR A 471 -13.90 6.56 -11.62
C TYR A 471 -14.21 7.87 -10.91
N GLY A 472 -13.84 8.01 -9.66
CA GLY A 472 -14.15 9.20 -8.88
C GLY A 472 -13.47 10.45 -9.42
N GLN A 473 -12.19 10.35 -9.77
CA GLN A 473 -11.41 11.46 -10.30
C GLN A 473 -11.98 11.97 -11.62
N TRP A 474 -12.32 11.06 -12.53
CA TRP A 474 -12.88 11.46 -13.83
C TRP A 474 -14.36 11.85 -13.76
N LEU A 475 -15.13 11.41 -12.76
CA LEU A 475 -16.44 11.98 -12.44
C LEU A 475 -16.31 13.46 -12.06
N CYS A 476 -15.27 13.81 -11.29
CA CYS A 476 -14.92 15.18 -10.96
C CYS A 476 -14.19 15.91 -12.11
N GLU A 477 -13.98 15.27 -13.24
CA GLU A 477 -13.24 15.80 -14.41
C GLU A 477 -11.79 16.18 -14.12
N ALA A 478 -11.18 15.63 -13.06
CA ALA A 478 -9.78 15.86 -12.70
C ALA A 478 -8.84 14.96 -13.51
N ALA A 479 -7.63 15.45 -13.75
CA ALA A 479 -6.57 14.61 -14.31
C ALA A 479 -6.00 13.66 -13.28
N VAL A 480 -5.55 12.47 -13.70
CA VAL A 480 -4.83 11.52 -12.85
C VAL A 480 -3.34 11.49 -13.21
N PHE A 481 -2.49 11.49 -12.20
CA PHE A 481 -1.07 11.23 -12.36
C PHE A 481 -0.78 9.75 -12.11
N THR A 482 -0.04 9.16 -13.02
CA THR A 482 0.38 7.75 -12.90
C THR A 482 1.87 7.64 -13.14
N TYR A 483 2.59 7.17 -12.14
CA TYR A 483 4.00 6.83 -12.25
C TYR A 483 4.12 5.30 -12.40
N ASP A 484 4.54 4.87 -13.59
CA ASP A 484 4.70 3.44 -13.92
C ASP A 484 6.08 2.96 -13.48
N PHE A 485 6.22 2.86 -12.17
CA PHE A 485 7.42 2.41 -11.50
C PHE A 485 7.06 1.30 -10.50
N THR A 486 7.75 0.19 -10.60
CA THR A 486 7.80 -0.88 -9.59
C THR A 486 9.20 -0.92 -8.99
N LYS A 487 9.26 -0.91 -7.67
CA LYS A 487 10.53 -0.97 -6.93
C LYS A 487 11.03 -2.40 -6.88
#